data_1fed38511fee20ffdea7838f64336424
#
_entry.id   1fed38511fee20ffdea7838f64336424
#
_cell.length_a   1.000
_cell.length_b   1.000
_cell.length_c   1.000
_cell.angle_alpha   90.00
_cell.angle_beta   90.00
_cell.angle_gamma   90.00
#
_symmetry.space_group_name_H-M   'P 1'
#
loop_
_entity.id
_entity.type
_entity.pdbx_description
1 polymer ?
#
loop_
_entity_poly.entity_id
_entity_poly.type
_entity_poly.pdbx_seq_one_letter_code
_entity_poly.pdbx_strand_id
1 'polypeptide(L)'
;MPLPQISTPTYELTIPSSKKKIKYRPFLVREEKILILALESENEKQIANAIKSTLKSCIITRGIKIDSLSTFDIEYIFLNIRGKSVGESIDLIITCPDDGKTKVETKVYIDEIKVKIDDKHSPDIKLDDSLTLRMRYPAIDEFVKNNFDFKSENEETIEQSFELIASCIDIVYSQDESWAASDCTKKELNDWLGSLDSRQFKEIELFFQTMPKLSHTIKVTNPET
;
A
#
# COMPACT_ATOMS: atom_id res chain seq x y z
N MET A 1 28.87 -32.59 -13.51
CA MET A 1 27.93 -31.98 -14.50
C MET A 1 27.09 -30.91 -13.79
N PRO A 2 26.94 -29.74 -14.35
CA PRO A 2 26.01 -28.74 -13.77
C PRO A 2 24.57 -29.26 -13.94
N LEU A 3 23.74 -29.02 -12.94
CA LEU A 3 22.31 -29.34 -13.01
C LEU A 3 21.62 -28.52 -14.11
N PRO A 4 20.56 -29.03 -14.74
CA PRO A 4 19.84 -28.33 -15.78
C PRO A 4 19.18 -27.06 -15.22
N GLN A 5 19.22 -25.96 -15.95
CA GLN A 5 18.51 -24.74 -15.61
C GLN A 5 17.02 -24.91 -15.94
N ILE A 6 16.19 -24.61 -14.95
CA ILE A 6 14.72 -24.59 -15.11
C ILE A 6 14.29 -23.20 -15.57
N SER A 7 13.60 -23.14 -16.72
CA SER A 7 13.01 -21.88 -17.19
C SER A 7 11.76 -21.54 -16.37
N THR A 8 11.62 -20.29 -15.98
CA THR A 8 10.45 -19.76 -15.28
C THR A 8 9.53 -19.02 -16.25
N PRO A 9 8.21 -19.22 -16.21
CA PRO A 9 7.28 -18.45 -17.03
C PRO A 9 7.31 -16.98 -16.64
N THR A 10 6.94 -16.11 -17.58
CA THR A 10 6.84 -14.67 -17.35
C THR A 10 5.42 -14.20 -17.63
N TYR A 11 4.96 -13.25 -16.82
CA TYR A 11 3.62 -12.67 -16.88
C TYR A 11 3.70 -11.15 -16.99
N GLU A 12 2.61 -10.52 -17.41
CA GLU A 12 2.49 -9.07 -17.49
C GLU A 12 1.45 -8.57 -16.48
N LEU A 13 1.70 -7.39 -15.92
CA LEU A 13 0.82 -6.71 -14.99
C LEU A 13 0.89 -5.21 -15.23
N THR A 14 -0.21 -4.49 -14.98
CA THR A 14 -0.24 -3.03 -15.00
C THR A 14 -0.26 -2.51 -13.58
N ILE A 15 0.70 -1.66 -13.23
CA ILE A 15 0.77 -1.01 -11.91
C ILE A 15 -0.45 -0.07 -11.76
N PRO A 16 -1.23 -0.18 -10.68
CA PRO A 16 -2.47 0.58 -10.52
C PRO A 16 -2.28 2.11 -10.52
N SER A 17 -1.28 2.64 -9.81
CA SER A 17 -1.02 4.08 -9.71
C SER A 17 -0.51 4.68 -11.02
N SER A 18 0.55 4.13 -11.57
CA SER A 18 1.28 4.71 -12.70
C SER A 18 0.81 4.24 -14.07
N LYS A 19 -0.08 3.24 -14.14
CA LYS A 19 -0.54 2.57 -15.36
C LYS A 19 0.60 1.97 -16.20
N LYS A 20 1.81 1.84 -15.65
CA LYS A 20 2.94 1.21 -16.32
C LYS A 20 2.77 -0.30 -16.38
N LYS A 21 3.04 -0.89 -17.55
CA LYS A 21 3.11 -2.34 -17.71
C LYS A 21 4.45 -2.86 -17.23
N ILE A 22 4.43 -3.92 -16.44
CA ILE A 22 5.61 -4.62 -15.96
C ILE A 22 5.54 -6.09 -16.35
N LYS A 23 6.72 -6.67 -16.58
CA LYS A 23 6.91 -8.12 -16.72
C LYS A 23 7.48 -8.66 -15.42
N TYR A 24 6.95 -9.78 -14.97
CA TYR A 24 7.39 -10.42 -13.74
C TYR A 24 7.40 -11.95 -13.90
N ARG A 25 8.12 -12.61 -13.01
CA ARG A 25 8.10 -14.06 -12.83
C ARG A 25 7.52 -14.44 -11.48
N PRO A 26 7.01 -15.66 -11.31
CA PRO A 26 6.73 -16.21 -9.99
C PRO A 26 7.98 -16.17 -9.09
N PHE A 27 7.79 -16.11 -7.79
CA PHE A 27 8.90 -16.32 -6.87
C PHE A 27 9.29 -17.80 -6.84
N LEU A 28 10.55 -18.06 -6.52
CA LEU A 28 11.12 -19.38 -6.40
C LEU A 28 11.24 -19.75 -4.92
N VAL A 29 11.57 -20.99 -4.62
CA VAL A 29 11.76 -21.50 -3.24
C VAL A 29 12.71 -20.61 -2.40
N ARG A 30 13.71 -20.00 -3.03
CA ARG A 30 14.62 -19.08 -2.32
C ARG A 30 13.94 -17.80 -1.83
N GLU A 31 13.04 -17.21 -2.62
CA GLU A 31 12.27 -16.03 -2.22
C GLU A 31 11.17 -16.43 -1.20
N GLU A 32 10.53 -17.58 -1.39
CA GLU A 32 9.56 -18.15 -0.45
C GLU A 32 10.16 -18.36 0.95
N LYS A 33 11.38 -18.93 1.00
CA LYS A 33 12.10 -19.09 2.27
C LYS A 33 12.33 -17.75 2.99
N ILE A 34 12.69 -16.71 2.25
CA ILE A 34 12.89 -15.35 2.83
C ILE A 34 11.59 -14.83 3.42
N LEU A 35 10.47 -15.01 2.71
CA LEU A 35 9.15 -14.58 3.16
C LEU A 35 8.70 -15.34 4.42
N ILE A 36 8.88 -16.66 4.46
CA ILE A 36 8.53 -17.48 5.64
C ILE A 36 9.35 -17.03 6.86
N LEU A 37 10.67 -16.90 6.72
CA LEU A 37 11.54 -16.47 7.82
C LEU A 37 11.18 -15.06 8.33
N ALA A 38 10.78 -14.16 7.42
CA ALA A 38 10.34 -12.82 7.81
C ALA A 38 9.01 -12.87 8.57
N LEU A 39 8.04 -13.70 8.14
CA LEU A 39 6.77 -13.88 8.83
C LEU A 39 6.97 -14.47 10.24
N GLU A 40 7.85 -15.48 10.38
CA GLU A 40 8.18 -16.09 11.68
C GLU A 40 8.84 -15.11 12.65
N SER A 41 9.46 -14.03 12.15
CA SER A 41 10.07 -13.00 13.01
C SER A 41 9.06 -12.09 13.69
N GLU A 42 7.80 -12.08 13.24
CA GLU A 42 6.71 -11.16 13.67
C GLU A 42 7.13 -9.68 13.63
N ASN A 43 8.19 -9.35 12.88
CA ASN A 43 8.72 -8.00 12.76
C ASN A 43 8.28 -7.36 11.45
N GLU A 44 7.41 -6.37 11.53
CA GLU A 44 6.81 -5.70 10.36
C GLU A 44 7.85 -5.13 9.40
N LYS A 45 8.95 -4.56 9.93
CA LYS A 45 10.03 -4.03 9.11
C LYS A 45 10.78 -5.13 8.35
N GLN A 46 10.97 -6.30 8.97
CA GLN A 46 11.58 -7.45 8.30
C GLN A 46 10.64 -8.00 7.22
N ILE A 47 9.34 -8.08 7.51
CA ILE A 47 8.31 -8.49 6.55
C ILE A 47 8.29 -7.55 5.35
N ALA A 48 8.24 -6.23 5.57
CA ALA A 48 8.27 -5.24 4.50
C ALA A 48 9.53 -5.35 3.62
N ASN A 49 10.70 -5.53 4.24
CA ASN A 49 11.96 -5.72 3.53
C ASN A 49 11.98 -7.02 2.71
N ALA A 50 11.43 -8.11 3.24
CA ALA A 50 11.32 -9.38 2.54
C ALA A 50 10.39 -9.26 1.32
N ILE A 51 9.25 -8.59 1.45
CA ILE A 51 8.33 -8.29 0.35
C ILE A 51 9.06 -7.48 -0.73
N LYS A 52 9.70 -6.36 -0.37
CA LYS A 52 10.44 -5.52 -1.32
C LYS A 52 11.56 -6.28 -2.03
N SER A 53 12.31 -7.10 -1.30
CA SER A 53 13.38 -7.93 -1.86
C SER A 53 12.83 -8.96 -2.85
N THR A 54 11.70 -9.59 -2.52
CA THR A 54 11.00 -10.52 -3.41
C THR A 54 10.53 -9.82 -4.68
N LEU A 55 9.92 -8.64 -4.57
CA LEU A 55 9.49 -7.85 -5.73
C LEU A 55 10.68 -7.46 -6.62
N LYS A 56 11.78 -6.98 -6.03
CA LYS A 56 13.03 -6.65 -6.77
C LYS A 56 13.57 -7.86 -7.55
N SER A 57 13.44 -9.06 -6.99
CA SER A 57 13.91 -10.29 -7.63
C SER A 57 12.97 -10.81 -8.71
N CYS A 58 11.67 -10.58 -8.56
CA CYS A 58 10.64 -11.13 -9.45
C CYS A 58 10.29 -10.20 -10.63
N ILE A 59 10.39 -8.87 -10.46
CA ILE A 59 10.11 -7.91 -11.52
C ILE A 59 11.29 -7.88 -12.51
N ILE A 60 10.98 -8.16 -13.78
CA ILE A 60 11.96 -8.23 -14.87
C ILE A 60 12.14 -6.88 -15.56
N THR A 61 11.07 -6.08 -15.58
CA THR A 61 11.08 -4.75 -16.20
C THR A 61 12.06 -3.82 -15.49
N ARG A 62 13.00 -3.26 -16.24
CA ARG A 62 14.00 -2.32 -15.70
C ARG A 62 13.38 -0.95 -15.38
N GLY A 63 13.99 -0.22 -14.46
CA GLY A 63 13.60 1.15 -14.13
C GLY A 63 12.42 1.28 -13.17
N ILE A 64 11.94 0.18 -12.59
CA ILE A 64 10.92 0.21 -11.53
C ILE A 64 11.64 0.36 -10.18
N LYS A 65 11.41 1.49 -9.52
CA LYS A 65 11.93 1.77 -8.18
C LYS A 65 10.92 1.26 -7.15
N ILE A 66 11.14 0.07 -6.58
CA ILE A 66 10.22 -0.56 -5.62
C ILE A 66 10.01 0.33 -4.39
N ASP A 67 11.07 0.98 -3.92
CA ASP A 67 11.03 1.81 -2.71
C ASP A 67 10.18 3.09 -2.87
N SER A 68 9.82 3.47 -4.11
CA SER A 68 8.95 4.61 -4.43
C SER A 68 7.53 4.23 -4.84
N LEU A 69 7.20 2.92 -4.83
CA LEU A 69 5.85 2.48 -5.10
C LEU A 69 4.95 2.72 -3.89
N SER A 70 3.68 3.05 -4.16
CA SER A 70 2.67 3.14 -3.13
C SER A 70 2.40 1.79 -2.47
N THR A 71 1.91 1.79 -1.25
CA THR A 71 1.58 0.57 -0.50
C THR A 71 0.63 -0.33 -1.29
N PHE A 72 -0.45 0.22 -1.84
CA PHE A 72 -1.41 -0.56 -2.62
C PHE A 72 -0.85 -1.11 -3.94
N ASP A 73 0.14 -0.45 -4.57
CA ASP A 73 0.84 -1.00 -5.72
C ASP A 73 1.68 -2.22 -5.33
N ILE A 74 2.41 -2.12 -4.22
CA ILE A 74 3.23 -3.20 -3.67
C ILE A 74 2.35 -4.40 -3.33
N GLU A 75 1.25 -4.18 -2.62
CA GLU A 75 0.28 -5.23 -2.27
C GLU A 75 -0.29 -5.90 -3.53
N TYR A 76 -0.71 -5.11 -4.51
CA TYR A 76 -1.29 -5.62 -5.75
C TYR A 76 -0.28 -6.44 -6.57
N ILE A 77 0.95 -5.95 -6.72
CA ILE A 77 2.01 -6.66 -7.45
C ILE A 77 2.38 -7.95 -6.71
N PHE A 78 2.57 -7.86 -5.38
CA PHE A 78 2.91 -9.02 -4.56
C PHE A 78 1.84 -10.11 -4.61
N LEU A 79 0.57 -9.73 -4.49
CA LEU A 79 -0.56 -10.65 -4.57
C LEU A 79 -0.59 -11.40 -5.90
N ASN A 80 -0.38 -10.69 -7.03
CA ASN A 80 -0.34 -11.31 -8.35
C ASN A 80 0.87 -12.24 -8.54
N ILE A 81 2.06 -11.85 -8.03
CA ILE A 81 3.24 -12.73 -8.05
C ILE A 81 2.96 -13.99 -7.21
N ARG A 82 2.39 -13.83 -6.00
CA ARG A 82 2.00 -14.95 -5.14
C ARG A 82 1.03 -15.89 -5.84
N GLY A 83 0.01 -15.34 -6.50
CA GLY A 83 -0.97 -16.13 -7.24
C GLY A 83 -0.35 -17.03 -8.28
N LYS A 84 0.63 -16.51 -9.02
CA LYS A 84 1.36 -17.30 -10.03
C LYS A 84 2.42 -18.25 -9.45
N SER A 85 2.75 -18.11 -8.16
CA SER A 85 3.76 -18.93 -7.49
C SER A 85 3.16 -20.11 -6.74
N VAL A 86 2.09 -19.86 -5.98
CA VAL A 86 1.52 -20.84 -5.01
C VAL A 86 0.12 -21.27 -5.40
N GLY A 87 -0.59 -20.46 -6.20
CA GLY A 87 -1.96 -20.74 -6.65
C GLY A 87 -2.82 -19.49 -6.70
N GLU A 88 -3.76 -19.47 -7.62
CA GLU A 88 -4.62 -18.32 -7.94
C GLU A 88 -5.83 -18.18 -7.00
N SER A 89 -5.95 -19.04 -5.99
CA SER A 89 -7.01 -18.98 -4.99
C SER A 89 -6.46 -19.05 -3.57
N ILE A 90 -7.23 -18.53 -2.63
CA ILE A 90 -6.94 -18.52 -1.21
C ILE A 90 -8.15 -19.14 -0.51
N ASP A 91 -7.93 -20.21 0.26
CA ASP A 91 -8.96 -20.78 1.10
C ASP A 91 -8.96 -20.03 2.44
N LEU A 92 -10.14 -19.55 2.84
CA LEU A 92 -10.35 -18.76 4.06
C LEU A 92 -11.42 -19.40 4.92
N ILE A 93 -11.26 -19.26 6.22
CA ILE A 93 -12.29 -19.60 7.20
C ILE A 93 -12.78 -18.27 7.80
N ILE A 94 -14.03 -17.91 7.50
CA ILE A 94 -14.63 -16.66 7.95
C ILE A 94 -15.59 -16.95 9.10
N THR A 95 -15.41 -16.24 10.21
CA THR A 95 -16.40 -16.24 11.28
C THR A 95 -17.56 -15.33 10.90
N CYS A 96 -18.78 -15.86 10.91
CA CYS A 96 -19.97 -15.11 10.57
C CYS A 96 -20.17 -13.94 11.55
N PRO A 97 -20.35 -12.70 11.05
CA PRO A 97 -20.46 -11.53 11.93
C PRO A 97 -21.80 -11.43 12.66
N ASP A 98 -22.82 -12.16 12.24
CA ASP A 98 -24.17 -12.16 12.81
C ASP A 98 -24.24 -12.88 14.17
N ASP A 99 -23.51 -13.98 14.32
CA ASP A 99 -23.46 -14.77 15.57
C ASP A 99 -22.08 -14.79 16.25
N GLY A 100 -21.04 -14.37 15.52
CA GLY A 100 -19.64 -14.33 16.02
C GLY A 100 -19.04 -15.71 16.32
N LYS A 101 -19.67 -16.80 15.91
CA LYS A 101 -19.29 -18.18 16.26
C LYS A 101 -19.18 -19.10 15.05
N THR A 102 -20.15 -19.08 14.17
CA THR A 102 -20.23 -19.99 13.01
C THR A 102 -19.10 -19.69 12.03
N LYS A 103 -18.35 -20.72 11.67
CA LYS A 103 -17.22 -20.63 10.74
C LYS A 103 -17.65 -21.18 9.38
N VAL A 104 -17.44 -20.41 8.32
CA VAL A 104 -17.73 -20.79 6.94
C VAL A 104 -16.43 -20.83 6.14
N GLU A 105 -16.16 -21.95 5.51
CA GLU A 105 -15.08 -22.07 4.56
C GLU A 105 -15.47 -21.41 3.24
N THR A 106 -14.60 -20.58 2.71
CA THR A 106 -14.82 -19.90 1.44
C THR A 106 -13.51 -19.80 0.66
N LYS A 107 -13.64 -19.67 -0.64
CA LYS A 107 -12.53 -19.54 -1.55
C LYS A 107 -12.57 -18.19 -2.24
N VAL A 108 -11.44 -17.49 -2.25
CA VAL A 108 -11.28 -16.21 -2.94
C VAL A 108 -10.28 -16.38 -4.06
N TYR A 109 -10.64 -15.91 -5.25
CA TYR A 109 -9.75 -15.89 -6.39
C TYR A 109 -8.99 -14.55 -6.42
N ILE A 110 -7.68 -14.62 -6.67
CA ILE A 110 -6.79 -13.46 -6.65
C ILE A 110 -7.16 -12.43 -7.73
N ASP A 111 -7.68 -12.89 -8.86
CA ASP A 111 -8.13 -12.04 -9.96
C ASP A 111 -9.42 -11.24 -9.64
N GLU A 112 -10.15 -11.61 -8.60
CA GLU A 112 -11.31 -10.87 -8.09
C GLU A 112 -10.90 -9.72 -7.17
N ILE A 113 -9.69 -9.77 -6.60
CA ILE A 113 -9.18 -8.73 -5.70
C ILE A 113 -8.67 -7.57 -6.54
N LYS A 114 -9.28 -6.40 -6.40
CA LYS A 114 -8.97 -5.20 -7.18
C LYS A 114 -8.57 -4.04 -6.28
N VAL A 115 -7.74 -3.17 -6.83
CA VAL A 115 -7.53 -1.86 -6.23
C VAL A 115 -8.77 -1.01 -6.48
N LYS A 116 -9.47 -0.66 -5.41
CA LYS A 116 -10.62 0.25 -5.46
C LYS A 116 -10.11 1.67 -5.28
N ILE A 117 -10.59 2.55 -6.15
CA ILE A 117 -10.33 3.98 -6.09
C ILE A 117 -11.68 4.62 -5.80
N ASP A 118 -11.73 5.50 -4.81
CA ASP A 118 -12.92 6.30 -4.52
C ASP A 118 -13.06 7.39 -5.59
N ASP A 119 -14.27 7.60 -6.12
CA ASP A 119 -14.52 8.60 -7.15
C ASP A 119 -14.24 10.04 -6.69
N LYS A 120 -14.24 10.27 -5.38
CA LYS A 120 -13.92 11.56 -4.76
C LYS A 120 -12.45 11.76 -4.48
N HIS A 121 -11.64 10.71 -4.68
CA HIS A 121 -10.22 10.78 -4.38
C HIS A 121 -9.48 11.68 -5.36
N SER A 122 -8.72 12.63 -4.82
CA SER A 122 -7.82 13.48 -5.58
C SER A 122 -6.49 13.65 -4.84
N PRO A 123 -5.35 13.53 -5.53
CA PRO A 123 -4.06 13.89 -4.95
C PRO A 123 -3.91 15.41 -4.75
N ASP A 124 -4.68 16.21 -5.46
CA ASP A 124 -4.67 17.66 -5.36
C ASP A 124 -5.79 18.11 -4.41
N ILE A 125 -5.40 18.70 -3.28
CA ILE A 125 -6.26 19.17 -2.20
C ILE A 125 -6.28 20.69 -2.23
N LYS A 126 -7.44 21.30 -2.44
CA LYS A 126 -7.61 22.74 -2.35
C LYS A 126 -7.68 23.14 -0.88
N LEU A 127 -6.70 23.88 -0.41
CA LEU A 127 -6.67 24.41 0.96
C LEU A 127 -7.49 25.70 1.07
N ASP A 128 -7.42 26.55 0.02
CA ASP A 128 -8.23 27.75 -0.16
C ASP A 128 -8.33 28.12 -1.66
N ASP A 129 -8.82 29.34 -1.96
CA ASP A 129 -8.99 29.80 -3.34
C ASP A 129 -7.66 30.01 -4.10
N SER A 130 -6.54 30.14 -3.37
CA SER A 130 -5.22 30.46 -3.92
C SER A 130 -4.22 29.31 -3.79
N LEU A 131 -4.39 28.42 -2.82
CA LEU A 131 -3.39 27.44 -2.42
C LEU A 131 -3.90 26.02 -2.59
N THR A 132 -3.12 25.20 -3.29
CA THR A 132 -3.37 23.77 -3.50
C THR A 132 -2.19 22.97 -2.99
N LEU A 133 -2.48 21.92 -2.23
CA LEU A 133 -1.52 20.92 -1.76
C LEU A 133 -1.65 19.68 -2.64
N ARG A 134 -0.56 19.23 -3.23
CA ARG A 134 -0.49 17.90 -3.86
C ARG A 134 0.16 16.91 -2.93
N MET A 135 -0.54 15.80 -2.74
CA MET A 135 -0.07 14.68 -1.92
C MET A 135 0.43 13.54 -2.80
N ARG A 136 1.43 12.82 -2.31
CA ARG A 136 1.84 11.50 -2.83
C ARG A 136 1.36 10.38 -1.89
N TYR A 137 1.23 9.20 -2.43
CA TYR A 137 0.88 8.04 -1.60
C TYR A 137 2.08 7.62 -0.73
N PRO A 138 1.84 7.16 0.50
CA PRO A 138 2.89 6.66 1.37
C PRO A 138 3.56 5.42 0.76
N ALA A 139 4.89 5.36 0.85
CA ALA A 139 5.64 4.16 0.55
C ALA A 139 5.54 3.16 1.72
N ILE A 140 5.82 1.88 1.44
CA ILE A 140 5.68 0.82 2.46
C ILE A 140 6.54 1.07 3.71
N ASP A 141 7.72 1.65 3.58
CA ASP A 141 8.59 1.95 4.72
C ASP A 141 8.04 3.04 5.62
N GLU A 142 7.37 4.04 5.01
CA GLU A 142 6.71 5.11 5.74
C GLU A 142 5.48 4.58 6.47
N PHE A 143 4.73 3.69 5.81
CA PHE A 143 3.56 3.05 6.38
C PHE A 143 3.91 2.17 7.58
N VAL A 144 4.93 1.30 7.43
CA VAL A 144 5.38 0.40 8.51
C VAL A 144 6.04 1.17 9.67
N LYS A 145 6.80 2.24 9.38
CA LYS A 145 7.46 3.05 10.40
C LYS A 145 6.47 3.73 11.34
N ASN A 146 5.33 4.14 10.79
CA ASN A 146 4.40 4.99 11.51
C ASN A 146 3.22 4.21 12.14
N ASN A 147 3.20 2.86 12.03
CA ASN A 147 2.20 1.95 12.64
C ASN A 147 0.78 2.55 12.65
N PHE A 148 0.29 2.90 11.44
CA PHE A 148 -0.74 3.89 11.24
C PHE A 148 -2.12 3.38 11.70
N ASP A 149 -2.54 3.80 12.88
CA ASP A 149 -3.93 3.69 13.34
C ASP A 149 -4.54 5.09 13.56
N PHE A 150 -5.25 5.59 12.57
CA PHE A 150 -6.02 6.86 12.68
C PHE A 150 -7.08 6.86 13.80
N LYS A 151 -7.26 5.75 14.52
CA LYS A 151 -8.30 5.60 15.55
C LYS A 151 -7.78 5.72 16.97
N SER A 152 -6.46 5.78 17.15
CA SER A 152 -5.89 5.87 18.51
C SER A 152 -5.62 7.33 18.87
N GLU A 153 -6.15 7.75 20.03
CA GLU A 153 -6.06 9.13 20.54
C GLU A 153 -4.81 9.38 21.41
N ASN A 154 -3.78 8.56 21.34
CA ASN A 154 -2.56 8.73 22.13
C ASN A 154 -1.66 9.80 21.50
N GLU A 155 -0.98 10.62 22.30
CA GLU A 155 -0.07 11.70 21.83
C GLU A 155 1.02 11.17 20.88
N GLU A 156 1.61 10.03 21.15
CA GLU A 156 2.62 9.38 20.31
C GLU A 156 2.07 9.03 18.91
N THR A 157 0.79 8.68 18.81
CA THR A 157 0.10 8.40 17.54
C THR A 157 -0.17 9.67 16.75
N ILE A 158 -0.42 10.79 17.42
CA ILE A 158 -0.66 12.09 16.77
C ILE A 158 0.64 12.56 16.08
N GLU A 159 1.78 12.52 16.79
CA GLU A 159 3.09 12.89 16.21
C GLU A 159 3.45 12.01 15.00
N GLN A 160 3.24 10.69 15.12
CA GLN A 160 3.47 9.75 14.02
C GLN A 160 2.56 10.03 12.83
N SER A 161 1.31 10.40 13.06
CA SER A 161 0.37 10.80 12.02
C SER A 161 0.83 12.06 11.29
N PHE A 162 1.28 13.07 12.03
CA PHE A 162 1.85 14.29 11.45
C PHE A 162 3.12 14.00 10.64
N GLU A 163 4.03 13.15 11.13
CA GLU A 163 5.23 12.73 10.38
C GLU A 163 4.87 12.02 9.08
N LEU A 164 3.85 11.15 9.10
CA LEU A 164 3.41 10.46 7.88
C LEU A 164 2.80 11.44 6.89
N ILE A 165 1.91 12.32 7.36
CA ILE A 165 1.28 13.35 6.51
C ILE A 165 2.37 14.21 5.87
N ALA A 166 3.31 14.73 6.67
CA ALA A 166 4.43 15.54 6.18
C ALA A 166 5.27 14.80 5.13
N SER A 167 5.51 13.50 5.36
CA SER A 167 6.25 12.66 4.40
C SER A 167 5.50 12.46 3.07
N CYS A 168 4.19 12.59 3.06
CA CYS A 168 3.35 12.42 1.88
C CYS A 168 3.10 13.73 1.11
N ILE A 169 3.58 14.87 1.60
CA ILE A 169 3.54 16.13 0.83
C ILE A 169 4.49 16.00 -0.37
N ASP A 170 3.99 16.33 -1.56
CA ASP A 170 4.78 16.39 -2.79
C ASP A 170 5.15 17.83 -3.11
N ILE A 171 4.14 18.68 -3.28
CA ILE A 171 4.30 20.08 -3.63
C ILE A 171 3.11 20.90 -3.11
N VAL A 172 3.38 22.09 -2.61
CA VAL A 172 2.38 23.13 -2.37
C VAL A 172 2.50 24.14 -3.49
N TYR A 173 1.40 24.59 -4.08
CA TYR A 173 1.44 25.53 -5.19
C TYR A 173 0.25 26.49 -5.20
N SER A 174 0.52 27.70 -5.70
CA SER A 174 -0.45 28.71 -6.00
C SER A 174 -0.49 28.98 -7.51
N GLN A 175 -1.17 30.05 -7.93
CA GLN A 175 -1.15 30.47 -9.34
C GLN A 175 0.24 30.94 -9.80
N ASP A 176 1.01 31.56 -8.90
CA ASP A 176 2.27 32.23 -9.22
C ASP A 176 3.52 31.52 -8.70
N GLU A 177 3.40 30.71 -7.62
CA GLU A 177 4.52 30.12 -6.92
C GLU A 177 4.29 28.65 -6.60
N SER A 178 5.39 27.89 -6.40
CA SER A 178 5.34 26.50 -5.99
C SER A 178 6.50 26.15 -5.06
N TRP A 179 6.21 25.31 -4.07
CA TRP A 179 7.17 24.86 -3.04
C TRP A 179 7.20 23.34 -3.03
N ALA A 180 8.27 22.76 -3.54
CA ALA A 180 8.45 21.32 -3.52
C ALA A 180 8.84 20.85 -2.11
N ALA A 181 8.24 19.79 -1.61
CA ALA A 181 8.58 19.24 -0.31
C ALA A 181 10.05 18.76 -0.22
N SER A 182 10.66 18.41 -1.38
CA SER A 182 12.08 18.05 -1.45
C SER A 182 13.03 19.18 -1.06
N ASP A 183 12.58 20.43 -1.18
CA ASP A 183 13.38 21.64 -0.91
C ASP A 183 13.18 22.13 0.54
N CYS A 184 12.26 21.48 1.28
CA CYS A 184 11.93 21.81 2.66
C CYS A 184 12.51 20.79 3.64
N THR A 185 12.84 21.23 4.83
CA THR A 185 13.20 20.35 5.94
C THR A 185 11.94 19.73 6.55
N LYS A 186 12.08 18.56 7.22
CA LYS A 186 10.97 17.93 7.96
C LYS A 186 10.34 18.87 8.97
N LYS A 187 11.15 19.72 9.63
CA LYS A 187 10.67 20.68 10.61
C LYS A 187 9.77 21.72 9.94
N GLU A 188 10.22 22.29 8.82
CA GLU A 188 9.43 23.26 8.07
C GLU A 188 8.08 22.70 7.61
N LEU A 189 8.07 21.44 7.12
CA LEU A 189 6.83 20.77 6.72
C LEU A 189 5.88 20.55 7.91
N ASN A 190 6.41 20.13 9.07
CA ASN A 190 5.61 19.96 10.28
C ASN A 190 5.09 21.29 10.83
N ASP A 191 5.92 22.32 10.87
CA ASP A 191 5.53 23.67 11.31
C ASP A 191 4.45 24.23 10.37
N TRP A 192 4.58 24.00 9.05
CA TRP A 192 3.59 24.40 8.06
C TRP A 192 2.26 23.65 8.24
N LEU A 193 2.29 22.33 8.43
CA LEU A 193 1.08 21.54 8.72
C LEU A 193 0.38 22.03 10.00
N GLY A 194 1.15 22.35 11.04
CA GLY A 194 0.62 22.92 12.28
C GLY A 194 0.00 24.31 12.14
N SER A 195 0.25 25.01 11.04
CA SER A 195 -0.35 26.32 10.73
C SER A 195 -1.70 26.24 10.02
N LEU A 196 -2.10 25.05 9.55
CA LEU A 196 -3.38 24.83 8.88
C LEU A 196 -4.55 24.89 9.86
N ASP A 197 -5.69 25.38 9.38
CA ASP A 197 -6.92 25.31 10.16
C ASP A 197 -7.53 23.89 10.16
N SER A 198 -8.48 23.66 11.07
CA SER A 198 -9.13 22.33 11.21
C SER A 198 -9.89 21.89 9.96
N ARG A 199 -10.37 22.80 9.12
CA ARG A 199 -11.06 22.48 7.88
C ARG A 199 -10.07 22.01 6.82
N GLN A 200 -8.96 22.73 6.67
CA GLN A 200 -7.88 22.38 5.75
C GLN A 200 -7.25 21.03 6.12
N PHE A 201 -7.07 20.79 7.41
CA PHE A 201 -6.54 19.52 7.90
C PHE A 201 -7.48 18.33 7.62
N LYS A 202 -8.80 18.53 7.73
CA LYS A 202 -9.80 17.49 7.38
C LYS A 202 -9.76 17.10 5.90
N GLU A 203 -9.47 18.02 5.00
CA GLU A 203 -9.30 17.69 3.58
C GLU A 203 -8.06 16.79 3.36
N ILE A 204 -6.99 16.98 4.15
CA ILE A 204 -5.83 16.09 4.14
C ILE A 204 -6.18 14.71 4.69
N GLU A 205 -6.92 14.64 5.80
CA GLU A 205 -7.40 13.35 6.35
C GLU A 205 -8.27 12.61 5.32
N LEU A 206 -9.12 13.33 4.59
CA LEU A 206 -9.97 12.74 3.54
C LEU A 206 -9.14 12.10 2.43
N PHE A 207 -7.98 12.66 2.07
CA PHE A 207 -7.07 12.04 1.12
C PHE A 207 -6.65 10.62 1.58
N PHE A 208 -6.25 10.45 2.85
CA PHE A 208 -5.86 9.14 3.37
C PHE A 208 -7.05 8.18 3.50
N GLN A 209 -8.23 8.67 3.86
CA GLN A 209 -9.44 7.85 3.96
C GLN A 209 -9.90 7.32 2.60
N THR A 210 -9.74 8.12 1.54
CA THR A 210 -10.21 7.81 0.18
C THR A 210 -9.11 7.25 -0.73
N MET A 211 -7.85 7.20 -0.27
CA MET A 211 -6.74 6.71 -1.10
C MET A 211 -7.02 5.28 -1.60
N PRO A 212 -6.49 4.93 -2.78
CA PRO A 212 -6.69 3.61 -3.35
C PRO A 212 -6.25 2.50 -2.40
N LYS A 213 -7.06 1.45 -2.28
CA LYS A 213 -6.77 0.30 -1.43
C LYS A 213 -7.14 -1.00 -2.11
N LEU A 214 -6.36 -2.03 -1.84
CA LEU A 214 -6.67 -3.38 -2.27
C LEU A 214 -7.82 -3.92 -1.41
N SER A 215 -8.94 -4.29 -2.02
CA SER A 215 -10.09 -4.81 -1.29
C SER A 215 -10.95 -5.73 -2.12
N HIS A 216 -11.51 -6.73 -1.45
CA HIS A 216 -12.51 -7.64 -2.01
C HIS A 216 -13.62 -7.84 -0.97
N THR A 217 -14.86 -7.91 -1.44
CA THR A 217 -16.02 -8.13 -0.56
C THR A 217 -16.55 -9.53 -0.79
N ILE A 218 -16.53 -10.34 0.26
CA ILE A 218 -17.02 -11.70 0.24
C ILE A 218 -18.40 -11.73 0.87
N LYS A 219 -19.34 -12.41 0.22
CA LYS A 219 -20.66 -12.73 0.80
C LYS A 219 -20.65 -14.18 1.23
N VAL A 220 -20.90 -14.41 2.49
CA VAL A 220 -21.06 -15.74 3.07
C VAL A 220 -22.48 -15.88 3.63
N THR A 221 -23.02 -17.08 3.56
CA THR A 221 -24.32 -17.40 4.17
C THR A 221 -24.05 -18.24 5.41
N ASN A 222 -24.58 -17.79 6.55
CA ASN A 222 -24.51 -18.57 7.78
C ASN A 222 -25.46 -19.78 7.65
N PRO A 223 -24.97 -21.03 7.77
CA PRO A 223 -25.81 -22.21 7.63
C PRO A 223 -26.71 -22.47 8.85
N GLU A 224 -26.51 -21.75 9.97
CA GLU A 224 -27.25 -21.92 11.22
C GLU A 224 -28.33 -20.85 11.44
N THR A 225 -28.34 -19.79 10.66
CA THR A 225 -29.36 -18.72 10.71
C THR A 225 -30.06 -18.55 9.35
#